data_722619ed08fda7711113c8f5c6d349ad
#
_entry.id   722619ed08fda7711113c8f5c6d349ad
#
_cell.length_a   1.000
_cell.length_b   1.000
_cell.length_c   1.000
_cell.angle_alpha   90.00
_cell.angle_beta   90.00
_cell.angle_gamma   90.00
#
_symmetry.space_group_name_H-M   'P 1'
#
loop_
_entity.id
_entity.type
_entity.pdbx_description
1 polymer ?
#
loop_
_entity_poly.entity_id
_entity_poly.type
_entity_poly.pdbx_seq_one_letter_code
_entity_poly.pdbx_strand_id
1 'polypeptide(L)'
;MLTPSEIVLLNGERFAPRAGLTHKFHLLHMEQDVSLTHLAQSMAVAAVLANEQVGTLRLDPCERKTLFGLAKTTVLLVHPLRPLAWPEPSLEGDLARLAAQVSAEKDGGEVWRLLDAWLAQDCPDPYARLVERVEANLAQRGLLHAETRTKMKIFSTTAYSLPESTRLMGLRSLSSAEALLHSAQQQPERWRPLNEQVVKGIAGRTEHSDIGADLD
;
A
#
# COMPACT_ATOMS: atom_id res chain seq x y z
N MET A 1 11.48 -15.10 -0.39
CA MET A 1 11.82 -13.84 -1.04
C MET A 1 10.85 -12.79 -0.55
N LEU A 2 11.34 -11.59 -0.20
CA LEU A 2 10.51 -10.44 0.17
C LEU A 2 10.10 -9.66 -1.08
N THR A 3 8.91 -9.07 -1.05
CA THR A 3 8.43 -8.12 -2.07
C THR A 3 8.81 -6.69 -1.70
N PRO A 4 8.81 -5.71 -2.63
CA PRO A 4 9.16 -4.34 -2.33
C PRO A 4 8.31 -3.68 -1.24
N SER A 5 6.99 -3.92 -1.21
CA SER A 5 6.13 -3.40 -0.13
C SER A 5 6.51 -3.95 1.25
N GLU A 6 6.91 -5.22 1.30
CA GLU A 6 7.37 -5.88 2.53
C GLU A 6 8.73 -5.37 2.98
N ILE A 7 9.64 -5.09 2.03
CA ILE A 7 10.92 -4.47 2.34
C ILE A 7 10.71 -3.07 2.94
N VAL A 8 9.77 -2.30 2.39
CA VAL A 8 9.36 -0.99 2.93
C VAL A 8 8.81 -1.11 4.34
N LEU A 9 7.93 -2.10 4.61
CA LEU A 9 7.39 -2.33 5.95
C LEU A 9 8.50 -2.68 6.97
N LEU A 10 9.39 -3.61 6.61
CA LEU A 10 10.46 -4.10 7.49
C LEU A 10 11.56 -3.06 7.77
N ASN A 11 11.66 -1.99 6.98
CA ASN A 11 12.62 -0.90 7.12
C ASN A 11 11.91 0.47 7.15
N GLY A 12 10.77 0.54 7.84
CA GLY A 12 9.87 1.68 7.81
C GLY A 12 10.52 3.02 8.18
N GLU A 13 11.57 3.04 9.00
CA GLU A 13 12.35 4.24 9.38
C GLU A 13 13.06 4.91 8.19
N ARG A 14 13.24 4.17 7.09
CA ARG A 14 13.86 4.67 5.85
C ARG A 14 12.84 5.30 4.90
N PHE A 15 11.56 4.94 5.04
CA PHE A 15 10.51 5.26 4.08
C PHE A 15 9.39 6.14 4.65
N ALA A 16 9.35 6.30 5.97
CA ALA A 16 8.38 7.14 6.64
C ALA A 16 9.04 8.03 7.70
N PRO A 17 8.61 9.27 7.86
CA PRO A 17 9.13 10.15 8.91
C PRO A 17 8.72 9.62 10.29
N ARG A 18 9.43 10.07 11.34
CA ARG A 18 9.00 9.80 12.71
C ARG A 18 7.57 10.27 12.93
N ALA A 19 6.80 9.47 13.67
CA ALA A 19 5.41 9.78 13.94
C ALA A 19 5.28 11.01 14.84
N GLY A 20 4.19 11.76 14.62
CA GLY A 20 3.68 12.71 15.58
C GLY A 20 2.88 12.04 16.70
N LEU A 21 1.87 12.73 17.20
CA LEU A 21 1.03 12.21 18.32
C LEU A 21 0.01 11.16 17.86
N THR A 22 -0.43 11.21 16.60
CA THR A 22 -1.50 10.37 16.04
C THR A 22 -1.01 9.59 14.82
N HIS A 23 -1.75 8.55 14.41
CA HIS A 23 -1.48 7.73 13.22
C HIS A 23 -0.04 7.21 13.16
N LYS A 24 0.34 6.45 14.19
CA LYS A 24 1.67 5.91 14.35
C LYS A 24 1.70 4.41 14.19
N PHE A 25 2.77 3.92 13.61
CA PHE A 25 3.13 2.50 13.52
C PHE A 25 4.41 2.27 14.31
N HIS A 26 4.36 1.29 15.22
CA HIS A 26 5.53 0.89 16.00
C HIS A 26 6.35 -0.11 15.19
N LEU A 27 7.62 0.22 14.93
CA LEU A 27 8.50 -0.63 14.13
C LEU A 27 8.78 -1.97 14.82
N LEU A 28 8.75 -3.06 14.06
CA LEU A 28 8.90 -4.43 14.58
C LEU A 28 10.28 -4.76 15.13
N HIS A 29 11.30 -3.96 14.83
CA HIS A 29 12.71 -4.25 15.16
C HIS A 29 13.40 -3.22 16.04
N MET A 30 12.72 -2.12 16.37
CA MET A 30 13.27 -1.06 17.22
C MET A 30 12.16 -0.28 17.92
N GLU A 31 12.48 0.30 19.06
CA GLU A 31 11.55 1.15 19.82
C GLU A 31 11.41 2.54 19.19
N GLN A 32 10.81 2.59 18.00
CA GLN A 32 10.55 3.82 17.28
C GLN A 32 9.19 3.75 16.59
N ASP A 33 8.46 4.87 16.66
CA ASP A 33 7.21 5.07 15.92
C ASP A 33 7.48 5.87 14.65
N VAL A 34 6.90 5.42 13.54
CA VAL A 34 6.88 6.13 12.26
C VAL A 34 5.45 6.49 11.87
N SER A 35 5.31 7.46 10.96
CA SER A 35 4.01 7.85 10.43
C SER A 35 3.37 6.68 9.67
N LEU A 36 2.27 6.15 10.20
CA LEU A 36 1.49 5.06 9.62
C LEU A 36 1.02 5.42 8.19
N THR A 37 0.52 6.64 8.01
CA THR A 37 0.04 7.12 6.71
C THR A 37 1.14 7.09 5.66
N HIS A 38 2.33 7.64 5.96
CA HIS A 38 3.44 7.65 5.02
C HIS A 38 4.00 6.26 4.76
N LEU A 39 4.05 5.40 5.79
CA LEU A 39 4.48 4.01 5.64
C LEU A 39 3.56 3.26 4.67
N ALA A 40 2.25 3.30 4.89
CA ALA A 40 1.26 2.65 4.04
C ALA A 40 1.30 3.17 2.60
N GLN A 41 1.44 4.49 2.41
CA GLN A 41 1.60 5.11 1.10
C GLN A 41 2.87 4.59 0.39
N SER A 42 4.00 4.59 1.08
CA SER A 42 5.27 4.09 0.52
C SER A 42 5.20 2.61 0.13
N MET A 43 4.53 1.78 0.96
CA MET A 43 4.28 0.37 0.65
C MET A 43 3.43 0.20 -0.61
N ALA A 44 2.33 0.94 -0.72
CA ALA A 44 1.44 0.86 -1.87
C ALA A 44 2.12 1.35 -3.16
N VAL A 45 2.85 2.46 -3.09
CA VAL A 45 3.65 2.99 -4.23
C VAL A 45 4.70 1.96 -4.66
N ALA A 46 5.44 1.37 -3.71
CA ALA A 46 6.45 0.36 -4.00
C ALA A 46 5.83 -0.87 -4.69
N ALA A 47 4.65 -1.33 -4.24
CA ALA A 47 3.97 -2.47 -4.84
C ALA A 47 3.51 -2.21 -6.28
N VAL A 48 2.99 -1.01 -6.57
CA VAL A 48 2.57 -0.61 -7.92
C VAL A 48 3.79 -0.51 -8.85
N LEU A 49 4.84 0.19 -8.42
CA LEU A 49 6.08 0.35 -9.20
C LEU A 49 6.82 -0.98 -9.45
N ALA A 50 6.81 -1.87 -8.45
CA ALA A 50 7.39 -3.20 -8.60
C ALA A 50 6.70 -4.01 -9.71
N ASN A 51 5.38 -3.97 -9.75
CA ASN A 51 4.60 -4.61 -10.81
C ASN A 51 4.91 -4.02 -12.20
N GLU A 52 5.11 -2.71 -12.30
CA GLU A 52 5.54 -2.09 -13.56
C GLU A 52 6.97 -2.50 -13.94
N GLN A 53 7.90 -2.45 -12.99
CA GLN A 53 9.31 -2.79 -13.23
C GLN A 53 9.50 -4.22 -13.75
N VAL A 54 8.74 -5.18 -13.21
CA VAL A 54 8.81 -6.59 -13.66
C VAL A 54 7.93 -6.88 -14.88
N GLY A 55 7.15 -5.91 -15.34
CA GLY A 55 6.31 -5.99 -16.52
C GLY A 55 5.05 -6.84 -16.33
N THR A 56 4.47 -6.89 -15.12
CA THR A 56 3.13 -7.45 -14.89
C THR A 56 2.04 -6.48 -15.29
N LEU A 57 2.31 -5.19 -15.14
CA LEU A 57 1.45 -4.10 -15.60
C LEU A 57 2.30 -2.97 -16.23
N ARG A 58 1.62 -2.07 -16.93
CA ARG A 58 2.16 -0.82 -17.43
C ARG A 58 1.29 0.33 -16.92
N LEU A 59 1.94 1.44 -16.56
CA LEU A 59 1.28 2.67 -16.15
C LEU A 59 1.38 3.71 -17.28
N ASP A 60 0.25 4.04 -17.90
CA ASP A 60 0.18 5.04 -18.95
C ASP A 60 -0.41 6.34 -18.43
N PRO A 61 0.30 7.49 -18.56
CA PRO A 61 -0.25 8.78 -18.21
C PRO A 61 -1.38 9.16 -19.18
N CYS A 62 -2.49 9.64 -18.62
CA CYS A 62 -3.66 10.09 -19.36
C CYS A 62 -4.16 11.42 -18.81
N GLU A 63 -4.45 12.39 -19.69
CA GLU A 63 -5.09 13.64 -19.28
C GLU A 63 -6.61 13.45 -19.11
N ARG A 64 -7.10 13.76 -17.92
CA ARG A 64 -8.54 13.84 -17.63
C ARG A 64 -8.97 15.28 -17.46
N LYS A 65 -10.11 15.64 -18.06
CA LYS A 65 -10.78 16.93 -17.82
C LYS A 65 -11.61 16.83 -16.54
N THR A 66 -11.41 17.77 -15.64
CA THR A 66 -12.15 17.91 -14.38
C THR A 66 -12.96 19.21 -14.39
N LEU A 67 -13.91 19.34 -13.45
CA LEU A 67 -14.69 20.58 -13.27
C LEU A 67 -15.27 21.12 -14.57
N PHE A 68 -16.14 20.35 -15.20
CA PHE A 68 -16.82 20.75 -16.46
C PHE A 68 -15.85 21.09 -17.62
N GLY A 69 -14.63 20.53 -17.59
CA GLY A 69 -13.62 20.75 -18.61
C GLY A 69 -12.71 21.96 -18.39
N LEU A 70 -12.84 22.64 -17.25
CA LEU A 70 -12.03 23.85 -16.92
C LEU A 70 -10.64 23.51 -16.37
N ALA A 71 -10.43 22.31 -15.83
CA ALA A 71 -9.13 21.89 -15.35
C ALA A 71 -8.73 20.55 -15.99
N LYS A 72 -7.42 20.35 -16.17
CA LYS A 72 -6.83 19.09 -16.61
C LYS A 72 -6.03 18.48 -15.48
N THR A 73 -6.18 17.19 -15.28
CA THR A 73 -5.41 16.41 -14.32
C THR A 73 -4.76 15.22 -15.04
N THR A 74 -3.52 14.94 -14.77
CA THR A 74 -2.85 13.72 -15.23
C THR A 74 -3.18 12.58 -14.27
N VAL A 75 -3.69 11.48 -14.82
CA VAL A 75 -3.92 10.22 -14.08
C VAL A 75 -3.07 9.12 -14.71
N LEU A 76 -2.78 8.08 -13.96
CA LEU A 76 -2.09 6.89 -14.45
C LEU A 76 -3.11 5.77 -14.64
N LEU A 77 -3.18 5.26 -15.86
CA LEU A 77 -4.00 4.11 -16.22
C LEU A 77 -3.18 2.82 -16.12
N VAL A 78 -3.79 1.79 -15.56
CA VAL A 78 -3.21 0.46 -15.40
C VAL A 78 -3.55 -0.39 -16.59
N HIS A 79 -2.56 -0.94 -17.25
CA HIS A 79 -2.70 -1.92 -18.30
C HIS A 79 -2.06 -3.24 -17.85
N PRO A 80 -2.83 -4.32 -17.64
CA PRO A 80 -2.26 -5.62 -17.34
C PRO A 80 -1.47 -6.12 -18.56
N LEU A 81 -0.27 -6.66 -18.33
CA LEU A 81 0.58 -7.18 -19.40
C LEU A 81 0.65 -8.71 -19.35
N ARG A 82 1.39 -9.22 -18.38
CA ARG A 82 1.59 -10.66 -18.21
C ARG A 82 1.54 -11.04 -16.73
N PRO A 83 1.01 -12.19 -16.37
CA PRO A 83 1.12 -12.66 -15.02
C PRO A 83 2.57 -12.97 -14.68
N LEU A 84 3.05 -12.49 -13.54
CA LEU A 84 4.28 -12.93 -12.92
C LEU A 84 3.93 -13.57 -11.57
N ALA A 85 4.64 -14.64 -11.22
CA ALA A 85 4.47 -15.29 -9.93
C ALA A 85 5.17 -14.48 -8.84
N TRP A 86 4.44 -13.60 -8.17
CA TRP A 86 4.85 -13.02 -6.89
C TRP A 86 4.72 -14.08 -5.79
N PRO A 87 5.50 -13.97 -4.69
CA PRO A 87 5.23 -14.77 -3.49
C PRO A 87 3.79 -14.55 -3.01
N GLU A 88 3.06 -15.60 -2.73
CA GLU A 88 1.68 -15.51 -2.27
C GLU A 88 1.53 -15.94 -0.81
N PRO A 89 0.72 -15.21 -0.03
CA PRO A 89 0.06 -13.95 -0.36
C PRO A 89 1.04 -12.77 -0.35
N SER A 90 0.80 -11.77 -1.19
CA SER A 90 1.52 -10.48 -1.20
C SER A 90 0.67 -9.38 -1.81
N LEU A 91 0.95 -8.13 -1.42
CA LEU A 91 0.28 -6.96 -2.00
C LEU A 91 0.52 -6.88 -3.52
N GLU A 92 1.75 -7.10 -3.97
CA GLU A 92 2.12 -7.11 -5.38
C GLU A 92 1.34 -8.13 -6.19
N GLY A 93 1.23 -9.36 -5.68
CA GLY A 93 0.48 -10.44 -6.33
C GLY A 93 -1.01 -10.13 -6.44
N ASP A 94 -1.59 -9.57 -5.37
CA ASP A 94 -2.99 -9.16 -5.33
C ASP A 94 -3.27 -8.05 -6.35
N LEU A 95 -2.43 -7.00 -6.38
CA LEU A 95 -2.58 -5.89 -7.33
C LEU A 95 -2.43 -6.37 -8.78
N ALA A 96 -1.50 -7.27 -9.06
CA ALA A 96 -1.36 -7.85 -10.39
C ALA A 96 -2.62 -8.61 -10.84
N ARG A 97 -3.26 -9.37 -9.93
CA ARG A 97 -4.52 -10.07 -10.23
C ARG A 97 -5.68 -9.12 -10.46
N LEU A 98 -5.79 -8.07 -9.65
CA LEU A 98 -6.85 -7.07 -9.76
C LEU A 98 -6.70 -6.17 -10.99
N ALA A 99 -5.49 -6.01 -11.53
CA ALA A 99 -5.22 -5.13 -12.67
C ALA A 99 -6.09 -5.47 -13.90
N ALA A 100 -6.31 -6.76 -14.19
CA ALA A 100 -7.15 -7.18 -15.31
C ALA A 100 -8.62 -6.80 -15.11
N GLN A 101 -9.12 -6.95 -13.87
CA GLN A 101 -10.49 -6.59 -13.51
C GLN A 101 -10.69 -5.08 -13.61
N VAL A 102 -9.81 -4.31 -12.97
CA VAL A 102 -9.90 -2.85 -12.90
C VAL A 102 -9.73 -2.20 -14.27
N SER A 103 -8.85 -2.73 -15.13
CA SER A 103 -8.66 -2.21 -16.49
C SER A 103 -9.87 -2.42 -17.41
N ALA A 104 -10.71 -3.40 -17.12
CA ALA A 104 -11.93 -3.69 -17.89
C ALA A 104 -13.12 -2.77 -17.53
N GLU A 105 -12.99 -1.97 -16.46
CA GLU A 105 -14.04 -1.05 -16.04
C GLU A 105 -14.25 0.09 -17.04
N LYS A 106 -15.51 0.54 -17.19
CA LYS A 106 -15.95 1.52 -18.19
C LYS A 106 -15.20 2.85 -18.16
N ASP A 107 -14.73 3.27 -16.98
CA ASP A 107 -14.02 4.55 -16.77
C ASP A 107 -12.50 4.43 -16.89
N GLY A 108 -12.00 3.26 -17.30
CA GLY A 108 -10.59 2.95 -17.39
C GLY A 108 -9.94 2.65 -16.03
N GLY A 109 -8.91 1.83 -16.06
CA GLY A 109 -8.24 1.30 -14.87
C GLY A 109 -7.28 2.30 -14.23
N GLU A 110 -7.76 3.31 -13.52
CA GLU A 110 -6.88 4.20 -12.76
C GLU A 110 -6.24 3.48 -11.56
N VAL A 111 -4.98 3.84 -11.20
CA VAL A 111 -4.23 3.21 -10.10
C VAL A 111 -5.00 3.21 -8.77
N TRP A 112 -5.73 4.29 -8.45
CA TRP A 112 -6.49 4.34 -7.21
C TRP A 112 -7.54 3.22 -7.07
N ARG A 113 -8.11 2.76 -8.19
CA ARG A 113 -9.09 1.66 -8.21
C ARG A 113 -8.48 0.32 -7.83
N LEU A 114 -7.17 0.10 -8.10
CA LEU A 114 -6.49 -1.11 -7.64
C LEU A 114 -6.48 -1.20 -6.12
N LEU A 115 -6.13 -0.10 -5.46
CA LEU A 115 -6.05 -0.06 -4.00
C LEU A 115 -7.44 -0.07 -3.37
N ASP A 116 -8.39 0.66 -3.97
CA ASP A 116 -9.79 0.65 -3.57
C ASP A 116 -10.38 -0.77 -3.64
N ALA A 117 -10.18 -1.48 -4.74
CA ALA A 117 -10.63 -2.87 -4.92
C ALA A 117 -9.89 -3.83 -3.99
N TRP A 118 -8.59 -3.61 -3.74
CA TRP A 118 -7.81 -4.45 -2.85
C TRP A 118 -8.22 -4.32 -1.38
N LEU A 119 -8.50 -3.11 -0.91
CA LEU A 119 -9.02 -2.85 0.43
C LEU A 119 -10.43 -3.41 0.59
N ALA A 120 -11.23 -3.39 -0.46
CA ALA A 120 -12.54 -4.02 -0.64
C ALA A 120 -13.68 -3.53 0.28
N GLN A 121 -13.39 -3.08 1.49
CA GLN A 121 -14.36 -2.67 2.50
C GLN A 121 -13.95 -1.36 3.15
N ASP A 122 -14.92 -0.53 3.45
CA ASP A 122 -14.73 0.68 4.23
C ASP A 122 -14.35 0.33 5.67
N CYS A 123 -13.50 1.13 6.26
CA CYS A 123 -13.04 0.95 7.62
C CYS A 123 -12.58 2.29 8.23
N PRO A 124 -12.55 2.41 9.58
CA PRO A 124 -12.14 3.65 10.23
C PRO A 124 -10.72 4.12 9.89
N ASP A 125 -9.80 3.18 9.69
CA ASP A 125 -8.40 3.49 9.32
C ASP A 125 -7.91 2.57 8.20
N PRO A 126 -8.11 2.93 6.92
CA PRO A 126 -7.67 2.14 5.78
C PRO A 126 -6.13 2.07 5.65
N TYR A 127 -5.38 3.02 6.20
CA TYR A 127 -3.92 2.98 6.23
C TYR A 127 -3.42 1.89 7.19
N ALA A 128 -4.01 1.81 8.40
CA ALA A 128 -3.72 0.73 9.34
C ALA A 128 -4.06 -0.63 8.74
N ARG A 129 -5.25 -0.74 8.11
CA ARG A 129 -5.68 -1.98 7.46
C ARG A 129 -4.74 -2.45 6.36
N LEU A 130 -4.17 -1.53 5.57
CA LEU A 130 -3.18 -1.88 4.55
C LEU A 130 -1.94 -2.51 5.20
N VAL A 131 -1.39 -1.88 6.22
CA VAL A 131 -0.21 -2.38 6.94
C VAL A 131 -0.50 -3.73 7.59
N GLU A 132 -1.61 -3.86 8.33
CA GLU A 132 -2.03 -5.11 8.99
C GLU A 132 -2.18 -6.27 8.00
N ARG A 133 -2.72 -6.03 6.81
CA ARG A 133 -2.84 -7.09 5.79
C ARG A 133 -1.48 -7.53 5.27
N VAL A 134 -0.51 -6.63 5.10
CA VAL A 134 0.84 -7.01 4.67
C VAL A 134 1.58 -7.74 5.80
N GLU A 135 1.41 -7.35 7.07
CA GLU A 135 1.91 -8.11 8.22
C GLU A 135 1.32 -9.52 8.27
N ALA A 136 0.00 -9.64 8.07
CA ALA A 136 -0.68 -10.93 8.03
C ALA A 136 -0.16 -11.82 6.87
N ASN A 137 0.08 -11.25 5.70
CA ASN A 137 0.67 -11.95 4.55
C ASN A 137 2.08 -12.47 4.88
N LEU A 138 2.92 -11.65 5.50
CA LEU A 138 4.25 -12.06 5.97
C LEU A 138 4.16 -13.19 7.00
N ALA A 139 3.23 -13.09 7.95
CA ALA A 139 3.02 -14.12 8.98
C ALA A 139 2.51 -15.44 8.36
N GLN A 140 1.59 -15.38 7.40
CA GLN A 140 1.10 -16.57 6.68
C GLN A 140 2.21 -17.29 5.93
N ARG A 141 3.23 -16.57 5.45
CA ARG A 141 4.42 -17.15 4.81
C ARG A 141 5.53 -17.52 5.80
N GLY A 142 5.29 -17.41 7.11
CA GLY A 142 6.26 -17.73 8.16
C GLY A 142 7.42 -16.74 8.28
N LEU A 143 7.27 -15.54 7.76
CA LEU A 143 8.27 -14.47 7.81
C LEU A 143 8.10 -13.56 9.03
N LEU A 144 6.91 -13.53 9.64
CA LEU A 144 6.66 -12.96 10.96
C LEU A 144 6.07 -14.04 11.88
N HIS A 145 6.30 -13.91 13.17
CA HIS A 145 5.56 -14.68 14.17
C HIS A 145 4.33 -13.88 14.62
N ALA A 146 3.18 -14.51 14.55
CA ALA A 146 1.91 -13.94 14.99
C ALA A 146 1.50 -14.53 16.34
N GLU A 147 1.25 -13.68 17.35
CA GLU A 147 0.69 -14.05 18.63
C GLU A 147 -0.70 -13.41 18.77
N THR A 148 -1.72 -14.24 18.83
CA THR A 148 -3.08 -13.74 19.13
C THR A 148 -3.25 -13.62 20.63
N ARG A 149 -3.46 -12.40 21.13
CA ARG A 149 -3.74 -12.11 22.54
C ARG A 149 -5.22 -11.75 22.71
N THR A 150 -5.93 -12.56 23.45
CA THR A 150 -7.33 -12.28 23.77
C THR A 150 -7.40 -11.47 25.06
N LYS A 151 -7.81 -10.20 24.98
CA LYS A 151 -8.14 -9.36 26.14
C LYS A 151 -9.64 -9.46 26.45
N MET A 152 -9.96 -9.78 27.71
CA MET A 152 -11.33 -9.82 28.27
C MET A 152 -12.34 -10.71 27.50
N LYS A 153 -11.90 -11.80 26.86
CA LYS A 153 -12.76 -12.77 26.12
C LYS A 153 -13.56 -12.19 24.94
N ILE A 154 -13.41 -10.90 24.62
CA ILE A 154 -14.22 -10.21 23.61
C ILE A 154 -13.36 -9.60 22.50
N PHE A 155 -12.15 -9.13 22.82
CA PHE A 155 -11.27 -8.51 21.84
C PHE A 155 -10.00 -9.35 21.65
N SER A 156 -9.79 -9.84 20.43
CA SER A 156 -8.52 -10.47 20.03
C SER A 156 -7.69 -9.44 19.26
N THR A 157 -6.47 -9.22 19.69
CA THR A 157 -5.46 -8.46 18.95
C THR A 157 -4.32 -9.39 18.55
N THR A 158 -3.88 -9.30 17.31
CA THR A 158 -2.70 -10.01 16.84
C THR A 158 -1.48 -9.11 16.99
N ALA A 159 -0.48 -9.58 17.73
CA ALA A 159 0.82 -8.93 17.80
C ALA A 159 1.79 -9.70 16.91
N TYR A 160 2.60 -8.97 16.15
CA TYR A 160 3.64 -9.56 15.30
C TYR A 160 5.00 -9.34 15.90
N SER A 161 5.89 -10.33 15.73
CA SER A 161 7.31 -10.18 16.05
C SER A 161 8.17 -10.59 14.86
N LEU A 162 9.29 -9.90 14.69
CA LEU A 162 10.18 -10.03 13.53
C LEU A 162 11.33 -10.99 13.85
N PRO A 163 11.40 -12.18 13.21
CA PRO A 163 12.54 -13.07 13.30
C PRO A 163 13.82 -12.41 12.75
N GLU A 164 14.95 -12.66 13.38
CA GLU A 164 16.24 -12.10 12.96
C GLU A 164 16.60 -12.44 11.50
N SER A 165 16.27 -13.65 11.06
CA SER A 165 16.46 -14.08 9.66
C SER A 165 15.70 -13.20 8.67
N THR A 166 14.44 -12.85 8.99
CA THR A 166 13.61 -11.98 8.16
C THR A 166 14.13 -10.53 8.20
N ARG A 167 14.56 -10.06 9.37
CA ARG A 167 15.21 -8.75 9.50
C ARG A 167 16.43 -8.63 8.60
N LEU A 168 17.31 -9.63 8.62
CA LEU A 168 18.49 -9.65 7.75
C LEU A 168 18.15 -9.73 6.26
N MET A 169 17.07 -10.45 5.88
CA MET A 169 16.58 -10.42 4.50
C MET A 169 16.09 -9.02 4.10
N GLY A 170 15.35 -8.34 4.96
CA GLY A 170 14.90 -6.96 4.76
C GLY A 170 16.06 -6.00 4.51
N LEU A 171 17.07 -6.05 5.38
CA LEU A 171 18.27 -5.21 5.27
C LEU A 171 19.07 -5.47 3.98
N ARG A 172 19.25 -6.73 3.57
CA ARG A 172 19.95 -7.07 2.32
C ARG A 172 19.23 -6.59 1.07
N SER A 173 17.91 -6.49 1.14
CA SER A 173 17.08 -6.06 0.00
C SER A 173 16.73 -4.58 0.04
N LEU A 174 17.13 -3.84 1.10
CA LEU A 174 16.79 -2.44 1.31
C LEU A 174 17.15 -1.54 0.11
N SER A 175 18.38 -1.68 -0.38
CA SER A 175 18.87 -0.87 -1.52
C SER A 175 18.03 -1.01 -2.78
N SER A 176 17.42 -2.18 -3.00
CA SER A 176 16.56 -2.39 -4.17
C SER A 176 15.23 -1.61 -4.05
N ALA A 177 14.63 -1.57 -2.87
CA ALA A 177 13.43 -0.77 -2.63
C ALA A 177 13.71 0.74 -2.65
N GLU A 178 14.84 1.16 -2.06
CA GLU A 178 15.30 2.56 -2.14
C GLU A 178 15.53 2.99 -3.60
N ALA A 179 16.21 2.18 -4.40
CA ALA A 179 16.47 2.47 -5.81
C ALA A 179 15.16 2.53 -6.62
N LEU A 180 14.21 1.64 -6.38
CA LEU A 180 12.89 1.64 -7.03
C LEU A 180 12.16 2.96 -6.78
N LEU A 181 12.01 3.36 -5.52
CA LEU A 181 11.32 4.59 -5.15
C LEU A 181 12.07 5.84 -5.61
N HIS A 182 13.39 5.86 -5.45
CA HIS A 182 14.23 6.99 -5.87
C HIS A 182 14.17 7.21 -7.39
N SER A 183 14.25 6.15 -8.20
CA SER A 183 14.15 6.27 -9.67
C SER A 183 12.80 6.84 -10.11
N ALA A 184 11.71 6.48 -9.44
CA ALA A 184 10.40 7.03 -9.72
C ALA A 184 10.29 8.51 -9.32
N GLN A 185 10.88 8.91 -8.19
CA GLN A 185 10.92 10.30 -7.73
C GLN A 185 11.67 11.24 -8.70
N GLN A 186 12.60 10.73 -9.50
CA GLN A 186 13.28 11.50 -10.54
C GLN A 186 12.40 11.83 -11.75
N GLN A 187 11.17 11.31 -11.79
CA GLN A 187 10.18 11.53 -12.85
C GLN A 187 8.92 12.22 -12.25
N PRO A 188 8.98 13.52 -11.92
CA PRO A 188 7.93 14.21 -11.16
C PRO A 188 6.58 14.20 -11.89
N GLU A 189 6.55 14.17 -13.22
CA GLU A 189 5.36 14.08 -14.05
C GLU A 189 4.59 12.75 -13.89
N ARG A 190 5.27 11.70 -13.43
CA ARG A 190 4.67 10.39 -13.10
C ARG A 190 4.54 10.16 -11.61
N TRP A 191 5.52 10.63 -10.83
CA TRP A 191 5.56 10.46 -9.39
C TRP A 191 4.39 11.13 -8.70
N ARG A 192 4.10 12.39 -9.04
CA ARG A 192 3.02 13.15 -8.43
C ARG A 192 1.65 12.52 -8.68
N PRO A 193 1.23 12.20 -9.93
CA PRO A 193 -0.03 11.51 -10.19
C PRO A 193 -0.12 10.14 -9.49
N LEU A 194 0.96 9.38 -9.41
CA LEU A 194 0.99 8.10 -8.71
C LEU A 194 0.66 8.25 -7.23
N ASN A 195 1.34 9.18 -6.55
CA ASN A 195 1.10 9.42 -5.13
C ASN A 195 -0.33 9.93 -4.86
N GLU A 196 -0.82 10.87 -5.66
CA GLU A 196 -2.19 11.39 -5.55
C GLU A 196 -3.23 10.28 -5.70
N GLN A 197 -3.02 9.35 -6.64
CA GLN A 197 -3.92 8.22 -6.83
C GLN A 197 -3.80 7.16 -5.73
N VAL A 198 -2.60 6.91 -5.22
CA VAL A 198 -2.41 6.01 -4.08
C VAL A 198 -3.14 6.55 -2.84
N VAL A 199 -2.97 7.83 -2.53
CA VAL A 199 -3.70 8.49 -1.44
C VAL A 199 -5.21 8.38 -1.65
N LYS A 200 -5.69 8.70 -2.85
CA LYS A 200 -7.13 8.62 -3.20
C LYS A 200 -7.68 7.21 -3.02
N GLY A 201 -6.95 6.18 -3.45
CA GLY A 201 -7.40 4.79 -3.36
C GLY A 201 -7.45 4.26 -1.92
N ILE A 202 -6.51 4.68 -1.07
CA ILE A 202 -6.52 4.29 0.34
C ILE A 202 -7.58 5.10 1.10
N ALA A 203 -7.55 6.43 1.01
CA ALA A 203 -8.45 7.31 1.75
C ALA A 203 -9.94 7.16 1.34
N GLY A 204 -10.20 6.72 0.10
CA GLY A 204 -11.55 6.46 -0.39
C GLY A 204 -12.31 5.37 0.38
N ARG A 205 -11.59 4.56 1.18
CA ARG A 205 -12.16 3.51 2.04
C ARG A 205 -12.31 3.92 3.51
N THR A 206 -12.17 5.20 3.81
CA THR A 206 -12.46 5.70 5.16
C THR A 206 -13.97 5.72 5.37
N GLU A 207 -14.44 5.04 6.43
CA GLU A 207 -15.82 5.17 6.86
C GLU A 207 -16.11 6.64 7.22
N HIS A 208 -17.02 7.25 6.48
CA HIS A 208 -17.61 8.52 6.88
C HIS A 208 -18.69 8.17 7.90
N SER A 209 -18.42 8.40 9.18
CA SER A 209 -19.48 8.40 10.19
C SER A 209 -20.45 9.51 9.78
N ASP A 210 -21.63 9.15 9.32
CA ASP A 210 -22.80 10.05 9.17
C ASP A 210 -23.23 10.56 10.56
N ILE A 211 -22.39 11.39 11.18
CA ILE A 211 -22.75 12.17 12.36
C ILE A 211 -23.39 13.45 11.81
N GLY A 212 -24.65 13.38 11.48
CA GLY A 212 -25.33 14.61 11.07
C GLY A 212 -26.68 14.52 10.37
N ALA A 213 -27.45 13.45 10.53
CA ALA A 213 -28.76 13.35 9.89
C ALA A 213 -29.94 13.04 10.85
N ASP A 214 -29.84 13.41 12.11
CA ASP A 214 -31.02 13.39 13.03
C ASP A 214 -30.99 14.59 13.96
N LEU A 215 -31.20 15.77 13.41
CA LEU A 215 -31.62 16.96 14.12
C LEU A 215 -32.74 17.62 13.31
N ASP A 216 -33.92 17.01 13.41
CA ASP A 216 -35.22 17.69 13.21
C ASP A 216 -36.07 17.50 14.45
#